data_4f5fa2bc7479e3481ca94934d0725a98
#
_entry.id   4f5fa2bc7479e3481ca94934d0725a98
#
_cell.length_a   1.000
_cell.length_b   1.000
_cell.length_c   1.000
_cell.angle_alpha   90.00
_cell.angle_beta   90.00
_cell.angle_gamma   90.00
#
_symmetry.space_group_name_H-M   'P 1'
#
loop_
_entity.id
_entity.type
_entity.pdbx_description
1 polymer ?
#
loop_
_entity_poly.entity_id
_entity_poly.type
_entity_poly.pdbx_seq_one_letter_code
_entity_poly.pdbx_strand_id
1 'polypeptide(L)'
;MSMYCSSPLRKLRVAVIICCLILIIGILGYAFLTNKETTVLAKNEITDNVQTLGGEDYGYTFVSSYLKKYGIGNINSYKMNAIESQLESDFYKELPEERQIAKDTALLFVEYYYDVIDLENKKEVTDALLKCFFSSIGDPYAFYRTEEEFAEFIGSLEGGREFVGIGVLMNQETLEIQMVYPDSGAAEAGIKPRDVIYAVDGVTLEEASAEELVSMVAGEVDSTVKVTVRRGDELIEFTVTRRIISERTVLYDIDQDKVGYIQITQFLQNTPAEFKEAVDHCEANGAVALIIDMRYNPGGLLASVVDVIDYLAPDSESRRIGSYTQNGHENVYYTKDGHSVDLPIAVLCNEGTASAGELFTAAMRDYGKEGVLDTVIVGTTTYGKGVAQNSYSLYDMSGITYTIGYFNPPSDVNFDGIGVIPEYEVEEVSDKDAPFECAKEEILKLTKGGTTVNLGVAA
;
A
#
# COMPACT_ATOMS: atom_id res chain seq x y z
N MET A 1 -10.57 11.43 -38.27
CA MET A 1 -10.61 9.99 -37.96
C MET A 1 -9.39 9.72 -37.11
N SER A 2 -9.53 9.89 -35.80
CA SER A 2 -8.43 9.71 -34.82
C SER A 2 -8.71 8.42 -34.06
N MET A 3 -7.87 7.40 -34.29
CA MET A 3 -7.90 6.15 -33.52
C MET A 3 -7.29 6.43 -32.13
N TYR A 4 -8.11 6.41 -31.11
CA TYR A 4 -7.65 6.33 -29.73
C TYR A 4 -7.07 4.92 -29.47
N CYS A 5 -5.75 4.85 -29.47
CA CYS A 5 -5.02 3.69 -29.00
C CYS A 5 -5.06 3.70 -27.46
N SER A 6 -5.88 2.85 -26.87
CA SER A 6 -5.92 2.68 -25.42
C SER A 6 -4.66 1.95 -24.97
N SER A 7 -3.82 2.60 -24.16
CA SER A 7 -2.56 2.02 -23.66
C SER A 7 -2.78 0.71 -22.89
N PRO A 8 -1.86 -0.26 -22.97
CA PRO A 8 -1.92 -1.54 -22.25
C PRO A 8 -2.06 -1.36 -20.75
N LEU A 9 -1.49 -0.32 -20.16
CA LEU A 9 -1.54 0.05 -18.74
C LEU A 9 -2.96 0.35 -18.23
N ARG A 10 -3.84 0.92 -19.06
CA ARG A 10 -5.25 1.13 -18.69
C ARG A 10 -6.01 -0.19 -18.57
N LYS A 11 -5.61 -1.21 -19.34
CA LYS A 11 -6.13 -2.58 -19.24
C LYS A 11 -5.59 -3.31 -18.02
N LEU A 12 -4.37 -3.02 -17.60
CA LEU A 12 -3.73 -3.61 -16.41
C LEU A 12 -4.35 -3.02 -15.12
N ARG A 13 -4.63 -1.70 -15.05
CA ARG A 13 -5.37 -1.07 -13.94
C ARG A 13 -6.75 -1.70 -13.72
N VAL A 14 -7.46 -1.94 -14.79
CA VAL A 14 -8.76 -2.64 -14.73
C VAL A 14 -8.54 -4.10 -14.32
N ALA A 15 -7.47 -4.76 -14.75
CA ALA A 15 -7.18 -6.15 -14.40
C ALA A 15 -6.78 -6.32 -12.93
N VAL A 16 -5.98 -5.43 -12.33
CA VAL A 16 -5.60 -5.52 -10.90
C VAL A 16 -6.81 -5.23 -10.00
N ILE A 17 -7.64 -4.23 -10.33
CA ILE A 17 -8.90 -3.99 -9.61
C ILE A 17 -9.87 -5.16 -9.81
N ILE A 18 -9.92 -5.74 -11.00
CA ILE A 18 -10.72 -6.93 -11.30
C ILE A 18 -10.15 -8.18 -10.63
N CYS A 19 -8.83 -8.36 -10.52
CA CYS A 19 -8.24 -9.49 -9.79
C CYS A 19 -8.45 -9.40 -8.28
N CYS A 20 -8.36 -8.21 -7.67
CA CYS A 20 -8.76 -8.02 -6.27
C CYS A 20 -10.26 -8.25 -6.06
N LEU A 21 -11.11 -7.83 -7.01
CA LEU A 21 -12.54 -8.13 -7.01
C LEU A 21 -12.84 -9.60 -7.34
N ILE A 22 -12.08 -10.25 -8.23
CA ILE A 22 -12.27 -11.66 -8.62
C ILE A 22 -11.77 -12.61 -7.52
N LEU A 23 -10.73 -12.28 -6.74
CA LEU A 23 -10.35 -13.03 -5.54
C LEU A 23 -11.44 -12.98 -4.47
N ILE A 24 -12.12 -11.85 -4.33
CA ILE A 24 -13.30 -11.71 -3.46
C ILE A 24 -14.52 -12.44 -4.06
N ILE A 25 -14.71 -12.40 -5.37
CA ILE A 25 -15.83 -13.03 -6.10
C ILE A 25 -15.60 -14.53 -6.37
N GLY A 26 -14.35 -14.97 -6.53
CA GLY A 26 -14.03 -16.38 -6.85
C GLY A 26 -14.34 -17.35 -5.72
N ILE A 27 -14.26 -16.92 -4.46
CA ILE A 27 -14.68 -17.70 -3.28
C ILE A 27 -16.22 -17.73 -3.16
N LEU A 28 -16.91 -16.69 -3.63
CA LEU A 28 -18.37 -16.57 -3.58
C LEU A 28 -19.07 -17.23 -4.77
N GLY A 29 -18.41 -17.44 -5.90
CA GLY A 29 -19.01 -17.95 -7.14
C GLY A 29 -19.37 -19.45 -7.13
N TYR A 30 -18.78 -20.26 -6.26
CA TYR A 30 -18.99 -21.71 -6.26
C TYR A 30 -20.27 -22.17 -5.53
N ALA A 31 -20.83 -21.35 -4.63
CA ALA A 31 -22.04 -21.65 -3.88
C ALA A 31 -23.36 -21.26 -4.61
N PHE A 32 -23.26 -20.54 -5.72
CA PHE A 32 -24.39 -19.83 -6.36
C PHE A 32 -25.30 -20.68 -7.26
N LEU A 33 -25.06 -21.97 -7.43
CA LEU A 33 -25.75 -22.76 -8.47
C LEU A 33 -26.95 -23.64 -8.02
N THR A 34 -27.33 -23.67 -6.75
CA THR A 34 -28.27 -24.69 -6.28
C THR A 34 -29.64 -24.23 -5.77
N ASN A 35 -29.95 -22.91 -5.67
CA ASN A 35 -31.32 -22.53 -5.19
C ASN A 35 -31.84 -21.20 -5.78
N LYS A 36 -31.85 -21.09 -7.09
CA LYS A 36 -32.09 -19.82 -7.80
C LYS A 36 -33.47 -19.20 -7.70
N GLU A 37 -34.55 -19.98 -7.57
CA GLU A 37 -35.90 -19.43 -7.71
C GLU A 37 -36.47 -18.81 -6.43
N THR A 38 -36.24 -19.41 -5.28
CA THR A 38 -36.72 -18.88 -3.97
C THR A 38 -35.91 -17.64 -3.53
N THR A 39 -34.62 -17.62 -3.79
CA THR A 39 -33.71 -16.50 -3.50
C THR A 39 -34.06 -15.25 -4.30
N VAL A 40 -34.38 -15.43 -5.60
CA VAL A 40 -34.76 -14.30 -6.50
C VAL A 40 -36.06 -13.64 -6.05
N LEU A 41 -37.07 -14.43 -5.59
CA LEU A 41 -38.35 -13.89 -5.11
C LEU A 41 -38.17 -13.11 -3.81
N ALA A 42 -37.45 -13.64 -2.83
CA ALA A 42 -37.17 -12.95 -1.57
C ALA A 42 -36.31 -11.69 -1.80
N LYS A 43 -35.30 -11.77 -2.65
CA LYS A 43 -34.44 -10.65 -3.04
C LYS A 43 -35.25 -9.52 -3.68
N ASN A 44 -36.10 -9.81 -4.63
CA ASN A 44 -36.96 -8.84 -5.30
C ASN A 44 -37.95 -8.19 -4.33
N GLU A 45 -38.56 -8.97 -3.43
CA GLU A 45 -39.51 -8.46 -2.43
C GLU A 45 -38.83 -7.53 -1.41
N ILE A 46 -37.60 -7.84 -0.97
CA ILE A 46 -36.81 -6.97 -0.09
C ILE A 46 -36.41 -5.71 -0.85
N THR A 47 -35.91 -5.82 -2.09
CA THR A 47 -35.49 -4.70 -2.93
C THR A 47 -36.65 -3.74 -3.20
N ASP A 48 -37.82 -4.24 -3.58
CA ASP A 48 -39.01 -3.44 -3.85
C ASP A 48 -39.49 -2.70 -2.60
N ASN A 49 -39.49 -3.36 -1.45
CA ASN A 49 -39.89 -2.78 -0.18
C ASN A 49 -38.89 -1.74 0.35
N VAL A 50 -37.56 -1.94 0.17
CA VAL A 50 -36.54 -0.95 0.52
C VAL A 50 -36.67 0.30 -0.34
N GLN A 51 -37.06 0.16 -1.62
CA GLN A 51 -37.23 1.31 -2.52
C GLN A 51 -38.50 2.15 -2.19
N THR A 52 -39.51 1.57 -1.57
CA THR A 52 -40.78 2.23 -1.30
C THR A 52 -40.90 2.92 0.05
N LEU A 53 -39.90 2.80 0.93
CA LEU A 53 -39.93 3.36 2.28
C LEU A 53 -39.88 4.90 2.28
N GLY A 54 -40.95 5.52 2.73
CA GLY A 54 -41.10 6.95 2.95
C GLY A 54 -41.34 7.28 4.43
N GLY A 55 -40.56 8.17 5.06
CA GLY A 55 -40.77 8.60 6.44
C GLY A 55 -39.53 9.20 7.13
N GLU A 56 -39.72 10.01 8.13
CA GLU A 56 -38.84 11.07 8.67
C GLU A 56 -37.94 10.59 9.82
N ASP A 57 -37.42 9.55 10.07
CA ASP A 57 -36.47 9.28 11.18
C ASP A 57 -35.85 7.87 11.05
N TYR A 58 -34.66 7.78 10.44
CA TYR A 58 -34.12 6.46 10.15
C TYR A 58 -32.59 6.42 10.20
N GLY A 59 -32.05 6.37 11.41
CA GLY A 59 -30.69 5.94 11.67
C GLY A 59 -30.54 4.41 11.60
N TYR A 60 -29.40 3.91 12.01
CA TYR A 60 -29.03 2.48 12.02
C TYR A 60 -30.07 1.56 12.71
N THR A 61 -30.78 2.08 13.71
CA THR A 61 -31.91 1.41 14.38
C THR A 61 -32.99 0.95 13.38
N PHE A 62 -33.10 1.62 12.24
CA PHE A 62 -34.03 1.27 11.18
C PHE A 62 -33.57 0.03 10.39
N VAL A 63 -32.28 -0.05 10.00
CA VAL A 63 -31.74 -1.23 9.30
C VAL A 63 -32.03 -2.48 10.13
N SER A 64 -31.75 -2.44 11.43
CA SER A 64 -32.00 -3.56 12.33
C SER A 64 -33.50 -3.89 12.46
N SER A 65 -34.38 -2.88 12.52
CA SER A 65 -35.82 -3.07 12.63
C SER A 65 -36.45 -3.57 11.32
N TYR A 66 -35.90 -3.12 10.19
CA TYR A 66 -36.32 -3.53 8.86
C TYR A 66 -35.94 -4.99 8.58
N LEU A 67 -34.69 -5.35 8.81
CA LEU A 67 -34.19 -6.72 8.62
C LEU A 67 -34.89 -7.75 9.53
N LYS A 68 -35.34 -7.32 10.72
CA LYS A 68 -36.17 -8.15 11.61
C LYS A 68 -37.47 -8.63 10.96
N LYS A 69 -38.09 -7.87 10.06
CA LYS A 69 -39.29 -8.29 9.33
C LYS A 69 -39.05 -9.48 8.41
N TYR A 70 -37.79 -9.67 7.98
CA TYR A 70 -37.38 -10.77 7.11
C TYR A 70 -36.65 -11.89 7.86
N GLY A 71 -36.82 -11.97 9.18
CA GLY A 71 -36.19 -13.01 10.00
C GLY A 71 -34.75 -12.75 10.41
N ILE A 72 -34.18 -11.64 9.98
CA ILE A 72 -32.81 -11.23 10.32
C ILE A 72 -32.86 -10.41 11.62
N GLY A 73 -33.14 -11.08 12.73
CA GLY A 73 -33.43 -10.43 14.02
C GLY A 73 -32.30 -10.41 15.02
N ASN A 74 -31.22 -11.07 14.72
CA ASN A 74 -30.18 -11.36 15.71
C ASN A 74 -28.96 -10.46 15.57
N ILE A 75 -29.16 -9.12 15.70
CA ILE A 75 -28.10 -8.11 15.52
C ILE A 75 -27.59 -7.64 16.88
N ASN A 76 -26.27 -7.41 17.00
CA ASN A 76 -25.68 -6.81 18.17
C ASN A 76 -25.82 -5.27 18.15
N SER A 77 -26.98 -4.76 18.60
CA SER A 77 -27.27 -3.33 18.61
C SER A 77 -26.32 -2.51 19.47
N TYR A 78 -25.73 -3.10 20.54
CA TYR A 78 -24.73 -2.40 21.34
C TYR A 78 -23.46 -2.07 20.54
N LYS A 79 -22.96 -3.05 19.76
CA LYS A 79 -21.81 -2.88 18.91
C LYS A 79 -22.05 -1.83 17.82
N MET A 80 -23.24 -1.88 17.23
CA MET A 80 -23.63 -0.92 16.20
C MET A 80 -23.70 0.51 16.70
N ASN A 81 -24.34 0.75 17.86
CA ASN A 81 -24.45 2.08 18.46
C ASN A 81 -23.08 2.61 18.90
N ALA A 82 -22.17 1.76 19.36
CA ALA A 82 -20.81 2.19 19.72
C ALA A 82 -20.05 2.69 18.51
N ILE A 83 -20.21 2.05 17.35
CA ILE A 83 -19.58 2.46 16.08
C ILE A 83 -20.19 3.78 15.58
N GLU A 84 -21.53 3.92 15.59
CA GLU A 84 -22.20 5.17 15.22
C GLU A 84 -21.67 6.35 16.05
N SER A 85 -21.66 6.20 17.39
CA SER A 85 -21.12 7.23 18.27
C SER A 85 -19.67 7.59 17.97
N GLN A 86 -18.86 6.62 17.61
CA GLN A 86 -17.46 6.85 17.26
C GLN A 86 -17.33 7.64 15.94
N LEU A 87 -18.08 7.27 14.92
CA LEU A 87 -18.08 7.95 13.62
C LEU A 87 -18.61 9.39 13.73
N GLU A 88 -19.70 9.61 14.49
CA GLU A 88 -20.26 10.95 14.71
C GLU A 88 -19.31 11.89 15.46
N SER A 89 -18.44 11.35 16.32
CA SER A 89 -17.49 12.16 17.09
C SER A 89 -16.32 12.66 16.26
N ASP A 90 -15.98 12.00 15.16
CA ASP A 90 -14.75 12.28 14.43
C ASP A 90 -14.98 13.09 13.13
N PHE A 91 -14.92 12.49 11.98
CA PHE A 91 -14.83 13.19 10.70
C PHE A 91 -16.16 13.32 9.94
N TYR A 92 -17.12 12.44 10.21
CA TYR A 92 -18.30 12.26 9.37
C TYR A 92 -19.46 13.22 9.64
N LYS A 93 -19.18 14.52 9.78
CA LYS A 93 -20.25 15.54 9.89
C LYS A 93 -21.04 15.73 8.58
N GLU A 94 -20.57 15.18 7.47
CA GLU A 94 -21.16 15.27 6.14
C GLU A 94 -21.41 13.88 5.52
N LEU A 95 -21.86 12.90 6.32
CA LEU A 95 -22.29 11.62 5.77
C LEU A 95 -23.41 11.83 4.72
N PRO A 96 -23.45 11.02 3.66
CA PRO A 96 -24.64 10.89 2.81
C PRO A 96 -25.87 10.68 3.69
N GLU A 97 -27.05 11.13 3.21
CA GLU A 97 -28.27 10.99 4.02
C GLU A 97 -28.34 9.60 4.67
N GLU A 98 -28.43 9.53 5.98
CA GLU A 98 -28.43 8.29 6.80
C GLU A 98 -29.38 7.23 6.22
N ARG A 99 -30.46 7.70 5.60
CA ARG A 99 -31.43 6.87 4.89
C ARG A 99 -30.85 6.17 3.67
N GLN A 100 -29.96 6.80 2.90
CA GLN A 100 -29.33 6.18 1.74
C GLN A 100 -28.36 5.12 2.19
N ILE A 101 -27.55 5.42 3.22
CA ILE A 101 -26.61 4.45 3.80
C ILE A 101 -27.37 3.21 4.30
N ALA A 102 -28.46 3.40 5.05
CA ALA A 102 -29.27 2.30 5.56
C ALA A 102 -29.85 1.42 4.45
N LYS A 103 -30.31 2.04 3.36
CA LYS A 103 -30.83 1.37 2.19
C LYS A 103 -29.75 0.56 1.48
N ASP A 104 -28.61 1.18 1.20
CA ASP A 104 -27.51 0.53 0.50
C ASP A 104 -26.92 -0.62 1.32
N THR A 105 -26.78 -0.44 2.64
CA THR A 105 -26.38 -1.50 3.57
C THR A 105 -27.32 -2.71 3.48
N ALA A 106 -28.63 -2.48 3.49
CA ALA A 106 -29.62 -3.56 3.42
C ALA A 106 -29.56 -4.28 2.06
N LEU A 107 -29.40 -3.54 0.96
CA LEU A 107 -29.28 -4.12 -0.38
C LEU A 107 -28.01 -4.96 -0.53
N LEU A 108 -26.86 -4.44 -0.10
CA LEU A 108 -25.60 -5.17 -0.11
C LEU A 108 -25.65 -6.44 0.74
N PHE A 109 -26.28 -6.35 1.95
CA PHE A 109 -26.43 -7.53 2.80
C PHE A 109 -27.23 -8.63 2.12
N VAL A 110 -28.37 -8.28 1.50
CA VAL A 110 -29.21 -9.25 0.78
C VAL A 110 -28.50 -9.80 -0.45
N GLU A 111 -27.73 -8.96 -1.12
CA GLU A 111 -26.99 -9.37 -2.31
C GLU A 111 -25.87 -10.38 -2.03
N TYR A 112 -25.08 -10.14 -0.98
CA TYR A 112 -23.83 -10.86 -0.76
C TYR A 112 -23.88 -11.88 0.38
N TYR A 113 -24.79 -11.72 1.36
CA TYR A 113 -24.72 -12.49 2.60
C TYR A 113 -25.98 -13.30 2.93
N TYR A 114 -27.16 -12.90 2.45
CA TYR A 114 -28.43 -13.50 2.85
C TYR A 114 -28.50 -15.03 2.71
N ASP A 115 -27.92 -15.60 1.65
CA ASP A 115 -27.92 -17.03 1.37
C ASP A 115 -26.61 -17.74 1.76
N VAL A 116 -25.64 -17.01 2.32
CA VAL A 116 -24.29 -17.50 2.53
C VAL A 116 -23.97 -17.75 4.00
N ILE A 117 -24.60 -16.95 4.90
CA ILE A 117 -24.33 -17.02 6.33
C ILE A 117 -25.50 -17.67 7.09
N ASP A 118 -25.21 -18.14 8.31
CA ASP A 118 -26.25 -18.59 9.24
C ASP A 118 -26.98 -17.38 9.85
N LEU A 119 -28.18 -17.12 9.39
CA LEU A 119 -29.04 -16.01 9.85
C LEU A 119 -29.40 -16.09 11.35
N GLU A 120 -29.30 -17.26 11.96
CA GLU A 120 -29.50 -17.46 13.40
C GLU A 120 -28.21 -17.13 14.19
N ASN A 121 -27.06 -17.07 13.52
CA ASN A 121 -25.78 -16.71 14.12
C ASN A 121 -25.65 -15.19 14.24
N LYS A 122 -25.87 -14.69 15.45
CA LYS A 122 -25.81 -13.24 15.76
C LYS A 122 -24.48 -12.58 15.36
N LYS A 123 -23.36 -13.28 15.52
CA LYS A 123 -22.03 -12.76 15.20
C LYS A 123 -21.89 -12.60 13.69
N GLU A 124 -22.15 -13.64 12.91
CA GLU A 124 -22.05 -13.62 11.46
C GLU A 124 -22.95 -12.54 10.82
N VAL A 125 -24.20 -12.45 11.29
CA VAL A 125 -25.13 -11.41 10.81
C VAL A 125 -24.63 -10.01 11.13
N THR A 126 -24.11 -9.79 12.34
CA THR A 126 -23.60 -8.47 12.73
C THR A 126 -22.34 -8.09 11.93
N ASP A 127 -21.40 -9.02 11.76
CA ASP A 127 -20.15 -8.79 11.03
C ASP A 127 -20.44 -8.51 9.55
N ALA A 128 -21.34 -9.27 8.93
CA ALA A 128 -21.77 -9.04 7.55
C ALA A 128 -22.45 -7.69 7.35
N LEU A 129 -23.35 -7.31 8.27
CA LEU A 129 -24.00 -6.00 8.21
C LEU A 129 -23.01 -4.84 8.39
N LEU A 130 -22.03 -4.97 9.27
CA LEU A 130 -20.99 -3.96 9.44
C LEU A 130 -20.13 -3.82 8.20
N LYS A 131 -19.77 -4.92 7.53
CA LYS A 131 -19.06 -4.86 6.24
C LYS A 131 -19.88 -4.11 5.19
N CYS A 132 -21.17 -4.39 5.08
CA CYS A 132 -22.07 -3.68 4.17
C CYS A 132 -22.21 -2.19 4.53
N PHE A 133 -22.32 -1.86 5.82
CA PHE A 133 -22.40 -0.49 6.31
C PHE A 133 -21.17 0.31 5.92
N PHE A 134 -19.95 -0.17 6.21
CA PHE A 134 -18.74 0.51 5.84
C PHE A 134 -18.56 0.66 4.33
N SER A 135 -19.07 -0.28 3.54
CA SER A 135 -19.11 -0.16 2.07
C SER A 135 -20.11 0.89 1.57
N SER A 136 -21.09 1.28 2.39
CA SER A 136 -22.18 2.21 2.03
C SER A 136 -21.93 3.66 2.46
N ILE A 137 -20.96 3.92 3.34
CA ILE A 137 -20.72 5.28 3.87
C ILE A 137 -20.01 6.22 2.89
N GLY A 138 -19.60 5.75 1.72
CA GLY A 138 -18.98 6.57 0.68
C GLY A 138 -17.49 6.85 0.89
N ASP A 139 -16.87 6.34 1.94
CA ASP A 139 -15.43 6.40 2.17
C ASP A 139 -14.77 5.12 1.62
N PRO A 140 -13.99 5.18 0.53
CA PRO A 140 -13.34 4.01 -0.06
C PRO A 140 -12.25 3.40 0.83
N TYR A 141 -11.89 4.08 1.91
CA TYR A 141 -10.85 3.68 2.86
C TYR A 141 -11.42 3.24 4.20
N ALA A 142 -12.75 3.17 4.31
CA ALA A 142 -13.42 2.72 5.53
C ALA A 142 -13.71 1.22 5.49
N PHE A 143 -13.34 0.51 6.57
CA PHE A 143 -13.49 -0.94 6.67
C PHE A 143 -13.90 -1.35 8.07
N TYR A 144 -14.80 -2.33 8.14
CA TYR A 144 -14.98 -3.18 9.32
C TYR A 144 -14.21 -4.49 9.09
N ARG A 145 -13.53 -4.96 10.13
CA ARG A 145 -12.81 -6.24 10.15
C ARG A 145 -13.26 -7.06 11.35
N THR A 146 -13.49 -8.35 11.13
CA THR A 146 -13.70 -9.31 12.22
C THR A 146 -12.46 -9.37 13.12
N GLU A 147 -12.56 -10.04 14.27
CA GLU A 147 -11.43 -10.25 15.18
C GLU A 147 -10.20 -10.82 14.46
N GLU A 148 -10.40 -11.88 13.66
CA GLU A 148 -9.33 -12.53 12.89
C GLU A 148 -8.74 -11.59 11.85
N GLU A 149 -9.59 -10.95 11.03
CA GLU A 149 -9.16 -10.01 9.99
C GLU A 149 -8.45 -8.78 10.58
N PHE A 150 -8.86 -8.32 11.76
CA PHE A 150 -8.23 -7.19 12.42
C PHE A 150 -6.89 -7.57 13.02
N ALA A 151 -6.77 -8.75 13.62
CA ALA A 151 -5.50 -9.28 14.12
C ALA A 151 -4.48 -9.46 12.98
N GLU A 152 -4.90 -10.02 11.84
CA GLU A 152 -4.06 -10.13 10.65
C GLU A 152 -3.63 -8.75 10.11
N PHE A 153 -4.56 -7.80 10.06
CA PHE A 153 -4.27 -6.44 9.63
C PHE A 153 -3.24 -5.77 10.54
N ILE A 154 -3.42 -5.81 11.88
CA ILE A 154 -2.46 -5.25 12.83
C ILE A 154 -1.11 -5.95 12.72
N GLY A 155 -1.08 -7.28 12.65
CA GLY A 155 0.15 -8.04 12.45
C GLY A 155 0.87 -7.68 11.13
N SER A 156 0.12 -7.31 10.09
CA SER A 156 0.71 -6.86 8.83
C SER A 156 1.42 -5.50 8.92
N LEU A 157 1.05 -4.66 9.88
CA LEU A 157 1.67 -3.35 10.11
C LEU A 157 2.97 -3.42 10.93
N GLU A 158 3.20 -4.51 11.66
CA GLU A 158 4.41 -4.70 12.45
C GLU A 158 5.65 -4.86 11.56
N GLY A 159 5.47 -5.46 10.36
CA GLY A 159 6.57 -5.80 9.45
C GLY A 159 7.39 -6.99 9.94
N GLY A 160 8.44 -7.34 9.19
CA GLY A 160 9.37 -8.39 9.60
C GLY A 160 8.76 -9.80 9.60
N ARG A 161 7.74 -10.07 8.76
CA ARG A 161 7.24 -11.44 8.59
C ARG A 161 8.37 -12.37 8.21
N GLU A 162 8.44 -13.50 8.89
CA GLU A 162 9.45 -14.51 8.59
C GLU A 162 8.89 -15.53 7.60
N PHE A 163 9.68 -15.86 6.62
CA PHE A 163 9.42 -16.97 5.69
C PHE A 163 10.68 -17.79 5.46
N VAL A 164 10.53 -19.03 5.05
CA VAL A 164 11.67 -19.90 4.73
C VAL A 164 11.87 -19.92 3.22
N GLY A 165 13.05 -19.50 2.77
CA GLY A 165 13.37 -19.44 1.36
C GLY A 165 14.84 -19.13 1.10
N ILE A 166 15.14 -18.79 -0.14
CA ILE A 166 16.51 -18.42 -0.56
C ILE A 166 16.85 -16.96 -0.30
N GLY A 167 15.84 -16.10 -0.06
CA GLY A 167 16.01 -14.68 0.24
C GLY A 167 16.27 -13.82 -1.00
N VAL A 168 15.34 -13.86 -1.95
CA VAL A 168 15.29 -12.98 -3.10
C VAL A 168 13.90 -12.38 -3.25
N LEU A 169 13.83 -11.13 -3.68
CA LEU A 169 12.63 -10.55 -4.26
C LEU A 169 12.73 -10.68 -5.77
N MET A 170 11.70 -11.20 -6.41
CA MET A 170 11.71 -11.38 -7.87
C MET A 170 10.39 -10.97 -8.51
N ASN A 171 10.45 -10.57 -9.76
CA ASN A 171 9.27 -10.40 -10.58
C ASN A 171 8.69 -11.78 -10.92
N GLN A 172 7.42 -12.02 -10.56
CA GLN A 172 6.78 -13.32 -10.74
C GLN A 172 6.48 -13.67 -12.21
N GLU A 173 6.42 -12.69 -13.10
CA GLU A 173 6.15 -12.92 -14.52
C GLU A 173 7.45 -13.21 -15.29
N THR A 174 8.51 -12.43 -15.01
CA THR A 174 9.79 -12.53 -15.72
C THR A 174 10.82 -13.40 -15.04
N LEU A 175 10.60 -13.74 -13.75
CA LEU A 175 11.56 -14.41 -12.84
C LEU A 175 12.88 -13.65 -12.68
N GLU A 176 12.91 -12.37 -13.02
CA GLU A 176 14.06 -11.52 -12.77
C GLU A 176 14.18 -11.21 -11.27
N ILE A 177 15.34 -11.45 -10.73
CA ILE A 177 15.68 -11.12 -9.34
C ILE A 177 15.87 -9.60 -9.25
N GLN A 178 14.92 -8.95 -8.62
CA GLN A 178 14.97 -7.51 -8.36
C GLN A 178 15.92 -7.21 -7.22
N MET A 179 15.98 -8.13 -6.24
CA MET A 179 16.84 -7.96 -5.08
C MET A 179 17.23 -9.29 -4.42
N VAL A 180 18.35 -9.23 -3.71
CA VAL A 180 18.89 -10.31 -2.86
C VAL A 180 19.01 -9.77 -1.43
N TYR A 181 18.33 -10.42 -0.47
CA TYR A 181 18.42 -10.04 0.94
C TYR A 181 19.84 -10.27 1.48
N PRO A 182 20.45 -9.31 2.19
CA PRO A 182 21.87 -9.36 2.57
C PRO A 182 22.26 -10.60 3.33
N ASP A 183 21.44 -11.05 4.29
CA ASP A 183 21.72 -12.18 5.18
C ASP A 183 21.07 -13.49 4.70
N SER A 184 20.93 -13.64 3.39
CA SER A 184 20.23 -14.77 2.78
C SER A 184 21.16 -15.82 2.18
N GLY A 185 20.63 -17.03 1.99
CA GLY A 185 21.37 -18.06 1.28
C GLY A 185 21.69 -17.69 -0.17
N ALA A 186 20.88 -16.88 -0.83
CA ALA A 186 21.15 -16.37 -2.18
C ALA A 186 22.34 -15.40 -2.19
N ALA A 187 22.44 -14.50 -1.20
CA ALA A 187 23.59 -13.62 -1.04
C ALA A 187 24.87 -14.40 -0.79
N GLU A 188 24.83 -15.36 0.16
CA GLU A 188 25.95 -16.26 0.45
C GLU A 188 26.42 -17.03 -0.78
N ALA A 189 25.49 -17.48 -1.63
CA ALA A 189 25.80 -18.21 -2.86
C ALA A 189 26.33 -17.33 -4.00
N GLY A 190 26.12 -16.00 -3.95
CA GLY A 190 26.58 -15.04 -4.97
C GLY A 190 25.58 -14.80 -6.11
N ILE A 191 24.29 -15.06 -5.86
CA ILE A 191 23.18 -14.59 -6.70
C ILE A 191 23.13 -13.06 -6.61
N LYS A 192 22.75 -12.40 -7.71
CA LYS A 192 22.76 -10.93 -7.81
C LYS A 192 21.43 -10.40 -8.32
N PRO A 193 21.10 -9.14 -8.04
CA PRO A 193 20.03 -8.43 -8.75
C PRO A 193 20.24 -8.48 -10.27
N ARG A 194 19.14 -8.54 -11.03
CA ARG A 194 19.08 -8.72 -12.49
C ARG A 194 19.45 -10.12 -13.00
N ASP A 195 19.76 -11.08 -12.14
CA ASP A 195 19.77 -12.47 -12.53
C ASP A 195 18.34 -12.91 -12.84
N VAL A 196 18.15 -13.71 -13.86
CA VAL A 196 16.83 -14.30 -14.18
C VAL A 196 16.86 -15.78 -13.82
N ILE A 197 15.94 -16.24 -12.98
CA ILE A 197 15.85 -17.68 -12.64
C ILE A 197 15.49 -18.44 -13.91
N TYR A 198 16.37 -19.35 -14.29
CA TYR A 198 16.22 -20.21 -15.46
C TYR A 198 15.71 -21.60 -15.11
N ALA A 199 16.20 -22.18 -14.00
CA ALA A 199 15.76 -23.48 -13.51
C ALA A 199 15.90 -23.58 -12.00
N VAL A 200 15.05 -24.40 -11.35
CA VAL A 200 15.11 -24.77 -9.94
C VAL A 200 15.16 -26.29 -9.83
N ASP A 201 16.19 -26.82 -9.18
CA ASP A 201 16.47 -28.28 -9.12
C ASP A 201 16.45 -28.98 -10.48
N GLY A 202 16.85 -28.25 -11.53
CA GLY A 202 16.91 -28.74 -12.92
C GLY A 202 15.58 -28.59 -13.69
N VAL A 203 14.49 -28.17 -13.05
CA VAL A 203 13.20 -27.93 -13.68
C VAL A 203 13.18 -26.52 -14.28
N THR A 204 12.82 -26.39 -15.56
CA THR A 204 12.81 -25.13 -16.31
C THR A 204 11.38 -24.61 -16.52
N LEU A 205 11.23 -23.37 -17.03
CA LEU A 205 9.93 -22.82 -17.46
C LEU A 205 9.24 -23.59 -18.59
N GLU A 206 9.98 -24.45 -19.32
CA GLU A 206 9.37 -25.34 -20.33
C GLU A 206 8.64 -26.52 -19.68
N GLU A 207 8.99 -26.84 -18.43
CA GLU A 207 8.51 -28.03 -17.69
C GLU A 207 7.55 -27.65 -16.54
N ALA A 208 7.63 -26.42 -16.04
CA ALA A 208 6.81 -25.91 -14.94
C ALA A 208 6.44 -24.43 -15.16
N SER A 209 5.35 -23.98 -14.56
CA SER A 209 4.98 -22.56 -14.53
C SER A 209 5.93 -21.74 -13.66
N ALA A 210 5.91 -20.41 -13.82
CA ALA A 210 6.66 -19.49 -12.97
C ALA A 210 6.28 -19.64 -11.47
N GLU A 211 4.98 -19.80 -11.19
CA GLU A 211 4.47 -20.00 -9.82
C GLU A 211 4.99 -21.31 -9.20
N GLU A 212 5.09 -22.39 -9.98
CA GLU A 212 5.64 -23.67 -9.53
C GLU A 212 7.14 -23.54 -9.25
N LEU A 213 7.91 -22.87 -10.11
CA LEU A 213 9.34 -22.61 -9.86
C LEU A 213 9.55 -21.75 -8.61
N VAL A 214 8.74 -20.71 -8.42
CA VAL A 214 8.76 -19.88 -7.20
C VAL A 214 8.47 -20.74 -5.96
N SER A 215 7.50 -21.64 -6.03
CA SER A 215 7.16 -22.52 -4.91
C SER A 215 8.28 -23.50 -4.57
N MET A 216 9.09 -23.92 -5.56
CA MET A 216 10.22 -24.85 -5.36
C MET A 216 11.41 -24.19 -4.63
N VAL A 217 11.55 -22.85 -4.66
CA VAL A 217 12.60 -22.17 -3.89
C VAL A 217 12.29 -22.12 -2.40
N ALA A 218 11.03 -22.25 -1.99
CA ALA A 218 10.63 -22.46 -0.61
C ALA A 218 10.93 -23.91 -0.16
N GLY A 219 10.95 -24.17 1.14
CA GLY A 219 11.19 -25.52 1.68
C GLY A 219 11.56 -25.49 3.15
N GLU A 220 12.17 -26.56 3.65
CA GLU A 220 12.60 -26.66 5.05
C GLU A 220 13.84 -25.78 5.32
N VAL A 221 13.91 -25.20 6.51
CA VAL A 221 15.08 -24.43 6.97
C VAL A 221 16.35 -25.30 6.88
N ASP A 222 17.46 -24.70 6.50
CA ASP A 222 18.78 -25.31 6.32
C ASP A 222 18.84 -26.39 5.22
N SER A 223 17.74 -26.66 4.50
CA SER A 223 17.79 -27.47 3.29
C SER A 223 18.43 -26.68 2.13
N THR A 224 18.89 -27.38 1.11
CA THR A 224 19.50 -26.74 -0.07
C THR A 224 18.62 -26.91 -1.29
N VAL A 225 18.73 -25.97 -2.23
CA VAL A 225 18.09 -25.98 -3.55
C VAL A 225 19.12 -25.57 -4.60
N LYS A 226 19.07 -26.17 -5.77
CA LYS A 226 19.89 -25.77 -6.91
C LYS A 226 19.12 -24.74 -7.72
N VAL A 227 19.67 -23.55 -7.84
CA VAL A 227 19.08 -22.45 -8.63
C VAL A 227 20.02 -22.16 -9.79
N THR A 228 19.56 -22.34 -11.00
CA THR A 228 20.27 -21.90 -12.19
C THR A 228 19.71 -20.55 -12.61
N VAL A 229 20.57 -19.56 -12.70
CA VAL A 229 20.22 -18.23 -13.18
C VAL A 229 20.87 -17.92 -14.52
N ARG A 230 20.22 -17.06 -15.29
CA ARG A 230 20.81 -16.44 -16.48
C ARG A 230 21.30 -15.04 -16.08
N ARG A 231 22.63 -14.84 -16.21
CA ARG A 231 23.30 -13.56 -15.97
C ARG A 231 23.90 -13.08 -17.29
N GLY A 232 23.26 -12.15 -17.97
CA GLY A 232 23.55 -11.84 -19.37
C GLY A 232 23.32 -13.06 -20.26
N ASP A 233 24.35 -13.53 -20.96
CA ASP A 233 24.29 -14.71 -21.83
C ASP A 233 24.75 -16.01 -21.14
N GLU A 234 25.15 -15.96 -19.88
CA GLU A 234 25.67 -17.11 -19.15
C GLU A 234 24.63 -17.75 -18.23
N LEU A 235 24.60 -19.08 -18.20
CA LEU A 235 23.85 -19.87 -17.21
C LEU A 235 24.80 -20.25 -16.08
N ILE A 236 24.42 -19.89 -14.85
CA ILE A 236 25.22 -20.16 -13.65
C ILE A 236 24.36 -20.93 -12.66
N GLU A 237 24.82 -22.11 -12.24
CA GLU A 237 24.15 -22.92 -11.20
C GLU A 237 24.71 -22.58 -9.82
N PHE A 238 23.84 -22.28 -8.88
CA PHE A 238 24.14 -22.06 -7.47
C PHE A 238 23.47 -23.14 -6.61
N THR A 239 24.18 -23.61 -5.59
CA THR A 239 23.55 -24.38 -4.49
C THR A 239 23.27 -23.42 -3.36
N VAL A 240 22.00 -23.17 -3.11
CA VAL A 240 21.54 -22.15 -2.16
C VAL A 240 20.94 -22.83 -0.92
N THR A 241 21.37 -22.40 0.26
CA THR A 241 20.79 -22.88 1.53
C THR A 241 19.55 -22.04 1.85
N ARG A 242 18.43 -22.70 2.14
CA ARG A 242 17.23 -22.02 2.60
C ARG A 242 17.40 -21.53 4.03
N ARG A 243 17.02 -20.29 4.28
CA ARG A 243 17.11 -19.64 5.58
C ARG A 243 15.74 -19.14 6.02
N ILE A 244 15.58 -18.85 7.30
CA ILE A 244 14.52 -17.96 7.77
C ILE A 244 14.91 -16.56 7.32
N ILE A 245 14.07 -15.95 6.50
CA ILE A 245 14.25 -14.60 5.97
C ILE A 245 13.20 -13.72 6.64
N SER A 246 13.64 -12.65 7.26
CA SER A 246 12.74 -11.60 7.70
C SER A 246 12.43 -10.67 6.53
N GLU A 247 11.17 -10.50 6.21
CA GLU A 247 10.72 -9.60 5.15
C GLU A 247 11.14 -8.17 5.49
N ARG A 248 11.88 -7.52 4.59
CA ARG A 248 12.32 -6.14 4.74
C ARG A 248 11.46 -5.21 3.89
N THR A 249 11.23 -4.04 4.41
CA THR A 249 10.55 -2.95 3.70
C THR A 249 11.53 -1.99 3.04
N VAL A 250 12.80 -2.04 3.43
CA VAL A 250 13.87 -1.20 2.86
C VAL A 250 14.94 -2.07 2.25
N LEU A 251 15.21 -1.80 1.00
CA LEU A 251 16.13 -2.52 0.16
C LEU A 251 17.18 -1.54 -0.35
N TYR A 252 18.47 -1.90 -0.36
CA TYR A 252 19.50 -0.95 -0.72
C TYR A 252 20.71 -1.61 -1.38
N ASP A 253 21.40 -0.82 -2.22
CA ASP A 253 22.66 -1.15 -2.87
C ASP A 253 23.46 0.14 -3.12
N ILE A 254 24.71 0.01 -3.49
CA ILE A 254 25.55 1.13 -3.91
C ILE A 254 26.26 0.77 -5.22
N ASP A 255 26.15 1.62 -6.22
CA ASP A 255 26.71 1.35 -7.53
C ASP A 255 28.18 1.76 -7.65
N GLN A 256 28.76 1.57 -8.85
CA GLN A 256 30.17 1.87 -9.15
C GLN A 256 30.46 3.39 -9.15
N ASP A 257 29.45 4.21 -9.42
CA ASP A 257 29.53 5.67 -9.39
C ASP A 257 29.36 6.24 -7.98
N LYS A 258 29.23 5.36 -6.98
CA LYS A 258 28.98 5.71 -5.59
C LYS A 258 27.61 6.39 -5.39
N VAL A 259 26.63 6.03 -6.17
CA VAL A 259 25.23 6.40 -5.94
C VAL A 259 24.58 5.30 -5.12
N GLY A 260 24.13 5.65 -3.92
CA GLY A 260 23.33 4.74 -3.08
C GLY A 260 21.91 4.64 -3.64
N TYR A 261 21.39 3.42 -3.79
CA TYR A 261 20.01 3.15 -4.15
C TYR A 261 19.30 2.58 -2.94
N ILE A 262 18.18 3.18 -2.56
CA ILE A 262 17.36 2.75 -1.43
C ILE A 262 15.92 2.67 -1.90
N GLN A 263 15.33 1.48 -1.95
CA GLN A 263 13.92 1.27 -2.24
C GLN A 263 13.15 1.10 -0.94
N ILE A 264 12.05 1.83 -0.78
CA ILE A 264 11.10 1.63 0.32
C ILE A 264 9.82 1.06 -0.28
N THR A 265 9.54 -0.21 0.01
CA THR A 265 8.39 -0.92 -0.56
C THR A 265 7.08 -0.58 0.15
N GLN A 266 7.15 -0.28 1.45
CA GLN A 266 6.01 0.10 2.28
C GLN A 266 6.50 0.74 3.59
N PHE A 267 5.65 1.53 4.25
CA PHE A 267 5.94 2.10 5.57
C PHE A 267 5.32 1.26 6.69
N LEU A 268 6.08 0.32 7.24
CA LEU A 268 5.71 -0.51 8.39
C LEU A 268 6.49 -0.09 9.64
N GLN A 269 6.27 -0.74 10.77
CA GLN A 269 6.89 -0.38 12.04
C GLN A 269 8.42 -0.53 12.02
N ASN A 270 8.96 -1.50 11.27
CA ASN A 270 10.39 -1.76 11.12
C ASN A 270 11.09 -0.83 10.10
N THR A 271 10.35 -0.17 9.21
CA THR A 271 10.89 0.64 8.11
C THR A 271 11.87 1.73 8.55
N PRO A 272 11.64 2.52 9.63
CA PRO A 272 12.60 3.55 10.04
C PRO A 272 13.97 2.98 10.43
N ALA A 273 13.99 1.85 11.13
CA ALA A 273 15.24 1.21 11.54
C ALA A 273 16.01 0.65 10.33
N GLU A 274 15.30 0.03 9.39
CA GLU A 274 15.88 -0.50 8.15
C GLU A 274 16.37 0.63 7.22
N PHE A 275 15.63 1.75 7.16
CA PHE A 275 16.03 2.91 6.39
C PHE A 275 17.31 3.55 6.93
N LYS A 276 17.39 3.70 8.26
CA LYS A 276 18.60 4.15 8.92
C LYS A 276 19.80 3.27 8.58
N GLU A 277 19.66 1.95 8.68
CA GLU A 277 20.71 0.99 8.30
C GLU A 277 21.15 1.18 6.85
N ALA A 278 20.20 1.40 5.93
CA ALA A 278 20.48 1.60 4.51
C ALA A 278 21.28 2.89 4.24
N VAL A 279 20.88 3.99 4.86
CA VAL A 279 21.60 5.29 4.73
C VAL A 279 22.99 5.19 5.34
N ASP A 280 23.12 4.68 6.58
CA ASP A 280 24.40 4.49 7.27
C ASP A 280 25.35 3.61 6.41
N HIS A 281 24.81 2.56 5.77
CA HIS A 281 25.58 1.71 4.88
C HIS A 281 26.09 2.47 3.64
N CYS A 282 25.23 3.24 2.98
CA CYS A 282 25.61 4.03 1.81
C CYS A 282 26.70 5.04 2.18
N GLU A 283 26.55 5.79 3.26
CA GLU A 283 27.53 6.77 3.73
C GLU A 283 28.87 6.11 4.10
N ALA A 284 28.84 5.01 4.85
CA ALA A 284 30.05 4.28 5.24
C ALA A 284 30.83 3.72 4.03
N ASN A 285 30.14 3.44 2.91
CA ASN A 285 30.75 2.99 1.67
C ASN A 285 31.07 4.13 0.68
N GLY A 286 30.94 5.38 1.13
CA GLY A 286 31.35 6.58 0.41
C GLY A 286 30.37 6.99 -0.69
N ALA A 287 29.08 6.83 -0.45
CA ALA A 287 28.04 7.36 -1.34
C ALA A 287 28.22 8.88 -1.52
N VAL A 288 28.02 9.35 -2.74
CA VAL A 288 28.08 10.78 -3.10
C VAL A 288 26.70 11.37 -3.35
N ALA A 289 25.68 10.52 -3.49
CA ALA A 289 24.27 10.86 -3.67
C ALA A 289 23.39 9.65 -3.32
N LEU A 290 22.11 9.89 -3.09
CA LEU A 290 21.11 8.83 -2.86
C LEU A 290 20.00 8.90 -3.91
N ILE A 291 19.55 7.75 -4.38
CA ILE A 291 18.29 7.59 -5.10
C ILE A 291 17.35 6.80 -4.19
N ILE A 292 16.24 7.43 -3.78
CA ILE A 292 15.22 6.81 -2.93
C ILE A 292 14.02 6.45 -3.81
N ASP A 293 13.75 5.16 -3.96
CA ASP A 293 12.71 4.65 -4.86
C ASP A 293 11.41 4.39 -4.09
N MET A 294 10.40 5.21 -4.40
CA MET A 294 9.02 5.11 -3.89
C MET A 294 8.05 4.52 -4.90
N ARG A 295 8.52 4.07 -6.05
CA ARG A 295 7.63 3.48 -7.06
C ARG A 295 6.92 2.27 -6.49
N TYR A 296 5.59 2.21 -6.72
CA TYR A 296 4.70 1.16 -6.20
C TYR A 296 4.61 1.06 -4.67
N ASN A 297 5.09 2.05 -3.93
CA ASN A 297 4.90 2.11 -2.47
C ASN A 297 3.46 2.56 -2.15
N PRO A 298 2.60 1.69 -1.57
CA PRO A 298 1.20 2.03 -1.30
C PRO A 298 1.01 2.92 -0.06
N GLY A 299 2.11 3.26 0.63
CA GLY A 299 2.10 3.99 1.89
C GLY A 299 2.27 3.09 3.10
N GLY A 300 1.53 3.36 4.16
CA GLY A 300 1.59 2.62 5.44
C GLY A 300 1.44 3.55 6.64
N LEU A 301 2.24 3.30 7.68
CA LEU A 301 2.16 4.02 8.95
C LEU A 301 2.69 5.45 8.84
N LEU A 302 1.84 6.42 9.25
CA LEU A 302 2.22 7.83 9.29
C LEU A 302 3.44 8.07 10.22
N ALA A 303 3.50 7.41 11.38
CA ALA A 303 4.64 7.51 12.28
C ALA A 303 5.95 7.06 11.60
N SER A 304 5.88 5.99 10.82
CA SER A 304 7.04 5.44 10.13
C SER A 304 7.58 6.40 9.06
N VAL A 305 6.72 6.98 8.23
CA VAL A 305 7.19 7.95 7.22
C VAL A 305 7.70 9.23 7.87
N VAL A 306 7.12 9.68 8.97
CA VAL A 306 7.60 10.83 9.72
C VAL A 306 9.01 10.58 10.25
N ASP A 307 9.29 9.42 10.86
CA ASP A 307 10.63 9.09 11.37
C ASP A 307 11.66 8.93 10.23
N VAL A 308 11.26 8.44 9.05
CA VAL A 308 12.14 8.36 7.86
C VAL A 308 12.48 9.75 7.32
N ILE A 309 11.51 10.68 7.26
CA ILE A 309 11.75 12.06 6.84
C ILE A 309 12.61 12.79 7.87
N ASP A 310 12.34 12.59 9.16
CA ASP A 310 13.10 13.16 10.28
C ASP A 310 14.58 12.81 10.18
N TYR A 311 14.89 11.56 9.85
CA TYR A 311 16.27 11.08 9.69
C TYR A 311 17.05 11.75 8.56
N LEU A 312 16.37 12.19 7.50
CA LEU A 312 17.01 12.87 6.35
C LEU A 312 17.17 14.37 6.56
N ALA A 313 16.19 15.01 7.19
CA ALA A 313 16.07 16.45 7.22
C ALA A 313 16.83 17.07 8.40
N PRO A 314 17.56 18.18 8.20
CA PRO A 314 18.27 18.85 9.31
C PRO A 314 17.29 19.41 10.33
N ASP A 315 17.57 19.18 11.63
CA ASP A 315 16.74 19.63 12.74
C ASP A 315 17.29 20.84 13.50
N SER A 316 18.34 21.48 12.97
CA SER A 316 18.94 22.66 13.59
C SER A 316 17.94 23.78 13.92
N GLU A 317 16.75 23.76 13.34
CA GLU A 317 15.65 24.70 13.49
C GLU A 317 14.29 23.98 13.55
N SER A 318 14.13 22.84 14.13
CA SER A 318 12.82 22.14 14.28
C SER A 318 11.88 22.34 13.07
N ARG A 319 12.15 21.64 11.98
CA ARG A 319 11.44 21.82 10.68
C ARG A 319 10.12 21.06 10.66
N ARG A 320 9.11 21.65 10.03
CA ARG A 320 7.84 20.97 9.79
C ARG A 320 8.05 19.82 8.80
N ILE A 321 7.70 18.60 9.22
CA ILE A 321 7.68 17.39 8.37
C ILE A 321 6.35 17.25 7.64
N GLY A 322 5.27 17.60 8.34
CA GLY A 322 3.92 17.53 7.84
C GLY A 322 2.91 17.66 8.97
N SER A 323 1.62 17.55 8.64
CA SER A 323 0.56 17.58 9.64
C SER A 323 -0.61 16.69 9.22
N TYR A 324 -1.48 16.39 10.18
CA TYR A 324 -2.83 15.92 9.87
C TYR A 324 -3.87 16.69 10.68
N THR A 325 -5.03 16.91 10.07
CA THR A 325 -6.14 17.61 10.70
C THR A 325 -7.20 16.60 11.09
N GLN A 326 -7.55 16.57 12.37
CA GLN A 326 -8.63 15.75 12.92
C GLN A 326 -9.57 16.63 13.75
N ASN A 327 -10.87 16.59 13.52
CA ASN A 327 -11.88 17.37 14.24
C ASN A 327 -11.59 18.88 14.29
N GLY A 328 -10.98 19.42 13.23
CA GLY A 328 -10.58 20.82 13.14
C GLY A 328 -9.34 21.19 13.98
N HIS A 329 -8.66 20.19 14.54
CA HIS A 329 -7.38 20.34 15.22
C HIS A 329 -6.26 19.84 14.31
N GLU A 330 -5.26 20.68 14.12
CA GLU A 330 -4.06 20.33 13.38
C GLU A 330 -3.02 19.71 14.33
N ASN A 331 -2.51 18.53 13.96
CA ASN A 331 -1.40 17.86 14.63
C ASN A 331 -0.18 17.95 13.73
N VAL A 332 0.84 18.70 14.14
CA VAL A 332 2.03 18.97 13.34
C VAL A 332 3.21 18.13 13.81
N TYR A 333 3.93 17.53 12.86
CA TYR A 333 5.18 16.82 13.10
C TYR A 333 6.37 17.70 12.73
N TYR A 334 7.39 17.66 13.57
CA TYR A 334 8.64 18.41 13.40
C TYR A 334 9.84 17.49 13.53
N THR A 335 10.97 17.89 12.92
CA THR A 335 12.25 17.21 13.09
C THR A 335 12.73 17.31 14.55
N LYS A 336 13.36 16.22 15.06
CA LYS A 336 13.69 16.07 16.47
C LYS A 336 14.85 15.12 16.78
N ASP A 337 15.33 14.32 15.80
CA ASP A 337 16.28 13.22 16.06
C ASP A 337 17.75 13.65 16.11
N GLY A 338 18.08 14.88 15.70
CA GLY A 338 19.43 15.44 15.68
C GLY A 338 20.29 14.93 14.55
N HIS A 339 19.71 14.27 13.54
CA HIS A 339 20.41 13.74 12.39
C HIS A 339 20.07 14.53 11.11
N SER A 340 20.97 14.49 10.13
CA SER A 340 20.73 15.00 8.79
C SER A 340 21.65 14.31 7.79
N VAL A 341 21.20 14.21 6.57
CA VAL A 341 21.96 13.65 5.45
C VAL A 341 22.39 14.79 4.53
N ASP A 342 23.70 14.96 4.39
CA ASP A 342 24.29 16.03 3.54
C ASP A 342 24.46 15.61 2.07
N LEU A 343 23.88 14.47 1.67
CA LEU A 343 23.95 13.96 0.31
C LEU A 343 22.78 14.48 -0.51
N PRO A 344 23.00 14.85 -1.80
CA PRO A 344 21.88 15.09 -2.71
C PRO A 344 20.99 13.85 -2.87
N ILE A 345 19.67 14.05 -2.97
CA ILE A 345 18.66 12.98 -2.98
C ILE A 345 17.80 13.09 -4.24
N ALA A 346 17.73 12.04 -5.04
CA ALA A 346 16.69 11.87 -6.05
C ALA A 346 15.58 10.95 -5.50
N VAL A 347 14.32 11.31 -5.74
CA VAL A 347 13.16 10.44 -5.40
C VAL A 347 12.52 9.96 -6.67
N LEU A 348 12.37 8.63 -6.80
CA LEU A 348 11.60 8.01 -7.86
C LEU A 348 10.16 7.79 -7.39
N CYS A 349 9.18 8.16 -8.20
CA CYS A 349 7.76 7.94 -7.90
C CYS A 349 6.98 7.57 -9.16
N ASN A 350 5.82 6.91 -8.95
CA ASN A 350 4.89 6.61 -10.03
C ASN A 350 3.43 6.57 -9.52
N GLU A 351 2.50 6.19 -10.40
CA GLU A 351 1.09 6.08 -10.06
C GLU A 351 0.75 5.03 -8.99
N GLY A 352 1.68 4.14 -8.67
CA GLY A 352 1.58 3.19 -7.55
C GLY A 352 2.08 3.75 -6.23
N THR A 353 2.75 4.92 -6.25
CA THR A 353 3.14 5.63 -5.02
C THR A 353 1.91 6.28 -4.41
N ALA A 354 1.55 5.92 -3.17
CA ALA A 354 0.32 6.39 -2.52
C ALA A 354 0.51 6.74 -1.04
N SER A 355 -0.40 7.57 -0.50
CA SER A 355 -0.54 7.83 0.95
C SER A 355 0.79 8.29 1.61
N ALA A 356 1.35 7.54 2.58
CA ALA A 356 2.63 7.85 3.22
C ALA A 356 3.79 7.95 2.21
N GLY A 357 3.77 7.18 1.11
CA GLY A 357 4.72 7.31 0.00
C GLY A 357 4.64 8.67 -0.68
N GLU A 358 3.42 9.21 -0.81
CA GLU A 358 3.21 10.55 -1.36
C GLU A 358 3.63 11.65 -0.38
N LEU A 359 3.38 11.45 0.92
CA LEU A 359 3.86 12.40 1.96
C LEU A 359 5.38 12.50 1.93
N PHE A 360 6.09 11.36 1.84
CA PHE A 360 7.54 11.35 1.68
C PHE A 360 7.97 12.12 0.42
N THR A 361 7.40 11.78 -0.73
CA THR A 361 7.73 12.40 -2.03
C THR A 361 7.46 13.90 -2.01
N ALA A 362 6.31 14.32 -1.45
CA ALA A 362 5.95 15.73 -1.33
C ALA A 362 6.87 16.48 -0.34
N ALA A 363 7.25 15.86 0.77
CA ALA A 363 8.17 16.46 1.74
C ALA A 363 9.56 16.69 1.10
N MET A 364 10.08 15.72 0.38
CA MET A 364 11.37 15.87 -0.31
C MET A 364 11.29 16.97 -1.39
N ARG A 365 10.21 17.01 -2.18
CA ARG A 365 9.97 18.10 -3.14
C ARG A 365 9.92 19.48 -2.47
N ASP A 366 9.21 19.59 -1.36
CA ASP A 366 9.03 20.86 -0.65
C ASP A 366 10.36 21.32 -0.03
N TYR A 367 11.13 20.43 0.57
CA TYR A 367 12.47 20.71 1.10
C TYR A 367 13.45 21.13 0.01
N GLY A 368 13.37 20.53 -1.18
CA GLY A 368 14.18 20.96 -2.33
C GLY A 368 13.84 22.39 -2.77
N LYS A 369 12.54 22.71 -2.87
CA LYS A 369 12.06 24.07 -3.23
C LYS A 369 12.47 25.13 -2.21
N GLU A 370 12.53 24.78 -0.94
CA GLU A 370 12.95 25.66 0.15
C GLU A 370 14.46 25.74 0.32
N GLY A 371 15.23 24.91 -0.40
CA GLY A 371 16.69 24.83 -0.27
C GLY A 371 17.14 24.24 1.09
N VAL A 372 16.34 23.40 1.67
CA VAL A 372 16.62 22.65 2.92
C VAL A 372 17.49 21.44 2.62
N LEU A 373 17.16 20.73 1.54
CA LEU A 373 17.89 19.59 1.01
C LEU A 373 18.09 19.78 -0.50
N ASP A 374 19.16 19.24 -1.03
CA ASP A 374 19.37 19.17 -2.48
C ASP A 374 18.58 17.96 -3.02
N THR A 375 17.35 18.16 -3.49
CA THR A 375 16.48 17.08 -3.95
C THR A 375 15.96 17.29 -5.37
N VAL A 376 15.68 16.17 -6.07
CA VAL A 376 14.97 16.13 -7.35
C VAL A 376 13.94 14.99 -7.33
N ILE A 377 12.75 15.22 -7.90
CA ILE A 377 11.70 14.22 -8.00
C ILE A 377 11.54 13.80 -9.47
N VAL A 378 11.61 12.50 -9.73
CA VAL A 378 11.61 11.93 -11.08
C VAL A 378 10.58 10.79 -11.17
N GLY A 379 9.87 10.69 -12.28
CA GLY A 379 8.93 9.61 -12.55
C GLY A 379 7.60 10.10 -13.10
N THR A 380 6.49 9.57 -12.62
CA THR A 380 5.15 9.99 -13.03
C THR A 380 4.33 10.45 -11.81
N THR A 381 3.23 11.17 -12.08
CA THR A 381 2.33 11.66 -11.02
C THR A 381 1.84 10.51 -10.15
N THR A 382 1.87 10.70 -8.84
CA THR A 382 1.48 9.72 -7.84
C THR A 382 -0.04 9.51 -7.75
N TYR A 383 -0.51 8.60 -6.91
CA TYR A 383 -1.90 8.15 -6.83
C TYR A 383 -2.90 9.26 -6.44
N GLY A 384 -2.56 10.11 -5.46
CA GLY A 384 -3.43 11.17 -4.96
C GLY A 384 -4.28 10.76 -3.75
N LYS A 385 -3.68 10.09 -2.75
CA LYS A 385 -4.34 9.77 -1.49
C LYS A 385 -3.80 10.65 -0.36
N GLY A 386 -4.39 11.83 -0.19
CA GLY A 386 -4.01 12.84 0.80
C GLY A 386 -4.83 12.80 2.10
N VAL A 387 -5.48 11.67 2.42
CA VAL A 387 -6.31 11.47 3.62
C VAL A 387 -5.68 10.52 4.63
N ALA A 388 -5.82 10.86 5.91
CA ALA A 388 -5.37 10.03 7.03
C ALA A 388 -6.49 9.11 7.51
N GLN A 389 -6.17 7.84 7.76
CA GLN A 389 -7.04 6.89 8.42
C GLN A 389 -6.57 6.61 9.84
N ASN A 390 -7.51 6.25 10.70
CA ASN A 390 -7.21 5.62 11.97
C ASN A 390 -7.96 4.30 12.10
N SER A 391 -7.35 3.38 12.87
CA SER A 391 -7.92 2.06 13.14
C SER A 391 -8.17 1.92 14.64
N TYR A 392 -9.38 1.50 14.99
CA TYR A 392 -9.81 1.34 16.36
C TYR A 392 -10.20 -0.10 16.63
N SER A 393 -9.65 -0.68 17.69
CA SER A 393 -10.09 -1.97 18.20
C SER A 393 -11.40 -1.81 18.95
N LEU A 394 -12.36 -2.67 18.70
CA LEU A 394 -13.61 -2.75 19.42
C LEU A 394 -13.48 -3.70 20.64
N TYR A 395 -14.50 -3.71 21.50
CA TYR A 395 -14.49 -4.49 22.75
C TYR A 395 -14.39 -6.01 22.54
N ASP A 396 -14.77 -6.51 21.36
CA ASP A 396 -14.71 -7.91 20.96
C ASP A 396 -13.51 -8.24 20.08
N MET A 397 -12.48 -7.38 20.09
CA MET A 397 -11.25 -7.47 19.29
C MET A 397 -11.43 -7.35 17.78
N SER A 398 -12.64 -7.16 17.28
CA SER A 398 -12.85 -6.71 15.90
C SER A 398 -12.40 -5.25 15.73
N GLY A 399 -12.28 -4.76 14.52
CA GLY A 399 -11.77 -3.41 14.29
C GLY A 399 -12.51 -2.64 13.22
N ILE A 400 -12.41 -1.32 13.31
CA ILE A 400 -12.87 -0.38 12.30
C ILE A 400 -11.71 0.50 11.87
N THR A 401 -11.64 0.77 10.59
CA THR A 401 -10.72 1.75 9.99
C THR A 401 -11.56 2.72 9.19
N TYR A 402 -11.27 4.02 9.29
CA TYR A 402 -11.96 5.05 8.51
C TYR A 402 -11.11 6.31 8.40
N THR A 403 -11.44 7.16 7.46
CA THR A 403 -10.79 8.47 7.26
C THR A 403 -11.10 9.40 8.43
N ILE A 404 -10.07 10.00 9.02
CA ILE A 404 -10.18 10.95 10.14
C ILE A 404 -9.86 12.39 9.75
N GLY A 405 -9.28 12.62 8.58
CA GLY A 405 -8.92 13.94 8.10
C GLY A 405 -7.94 13.91 6.94
N TYR A 406 -7.40 15.08 6.64
CA TYR A 406 -6.36 15.25 5.63
C TYR A 406 -4.99 15.27 6.29
N PHE A 407 -3.97 14.77 5.60
CA PHE A 407 -2.59 15.01 5.99
C PHE A 407 -1.87 15.82 4.91
N ASN A 408 -0.99 16.71 5.36
CA ASN A 408 -0.34 17.67 4.50
C ASN A 408 1.19 17.58 4.62
N PRO A 409 1.92 17.81 3.54
CA PRO A 409 3.39 17.92 3.53
C PRO A 409 3.87 19.22 4.18
N PRO A 410 5.18 19.50 4.25
CA PRO A 410 5.72 20.73 4.83
C PRO A 410 5.08 22.03 4.31
N SER A 411 4.79 22.10 3.01
CA SER A 411 4.15 23.27 2.37
C SER A 411 2.68 23.47 2.72
N ASP A 412 2.07 22.54 3.43
CA ASP A 412 0.63 22.54 3.75
C ASP A 412 -0.31 22.45 2.52
N VAL A 413 0.22 22.07 1.37
CA VAL A 413 -0.56 21.88 0.13
C VAL A 413 -0.93 20.41 -0.02
N ASN A 414 -2.19 20.09 0.32
CA ASN A 414 -2.71 18.72 0.19
C ASN A 414 -2.72 18.24 -1.26
N PHE A 415 -2.45 16.97 -1.46
CA PHE A 415 -2.39 16.32 -2.78
C PHE A 415 -3.54 15.32 -3.02
N ASP A 416 -4.58 15.33 -2.17
CA ASP A 416 -5.74 14.44 -2.32
C ASP A 416 -6.45 14.65 -3.67
N GLY A 417 -6.69 13.55 -4.38
CA GLY A 417 -7.29 13.55 -5.72
C GLY A 417 -6.40 14.13 -6.85
N ILE A 418 -5.20 14.63 -6.54
CA ILE A 418 -4.30 15.28 -7.51
C ILE A 418 -3.01 14.46 -7.71
N GLY A 419 -2.43 13.95 -6.61
CA GLY A 419 -1.12 13.34 -6.58
C GLY A 419 0.03 14.35 -6.47
N VAL A 420 1.23 13.83 -6.29
CA VAL A 420 2.48 14.59 -6.30
C VAL A 420 3.04 14.56 -7.72
N ILE A 421 3.15 15.73 -8.33
CA ILE A 421 3.70 15.87 -9.69
C ILE A 421 5.22 15.95 -9.58
N PRO A 422 5.99 15.06 -10.28
CA PRO A 422 7.44 15.10 -10.28
C PRO A 422 7.97 16.31 -11.04
N GLU A 423 9.22 16.69 -10.77
CA GLU A 423 9.93 17.77 -11.49
C GLU A 423 10.38 17.30 -12.87
N TYR A 424 10.76 16.03 -12.98
CA TYR A 424 11.14 15.38 -14.22
C TYR A 424 10.13 14.28 -14.51
N GLU A 425 9.20 14.54 -15.43
CA GLU A 425 8.19 13.56 -15.84
C GLU A 425 8.81 12.56 -16.84
N VAL A 426 9.03 11.34 -16.36
CA VAL A 426 9.66 10.25 -17.11
C VAL A 426 8.86 8.96 -16.91
N GLU A 427 8.32 8.41 -18.01
CA GLU A 427 7.60 7.13 -17.98
C GLU A 427 8.58 5.94 -17.98
N GLU A 428 8.17 4.84 -17.33
CA GLU A 428 8.85 3.56 -17.45
C GLU A 428 8.71 3.01 -18.87
N VAL A 429 9.80 2.51 -19.45
CA VAL A 429 9.80 1.87 -20.76
C VAL A 429 10.32 0.43 -20.65
N SER A 430 9.80 -0.47 -21.47
CA SER A 430 9.99 -1.92 -21.34
C SER A 430 11.44 -2.41 -21.35
N ASP A 431 12.35 -1.65 -21.96
CA ASP A 431 13.72 -2.12 -22.21
C ASP A 431 14.76 -1.38 -21.36
N LYS A 432 14.34 -0.37 -20.57
CA LYS A 432 15.25 0.50 -19.83
C LYS A 432 14.53 1.18 -18.67
N ASP A 433 15.16 1.21 -17.49
CA ASP A 433 14.67 2.02 -16.35
C ASP A 433 14.99 3.51 -16.58
N ALA A 434 14.21 4.12 -17.47
CA ALA A 434 14.42 5.51 -17.85
C ALA A 434 14.28 6.50 -16.67
N PRO A 435 13.34 6.34 -15.72
CA PRO A 435 13.29 7.17 -14.52
C PRO A 435 14.55 7.06 -13.66
N PHE A 436 15.07 5.85 -13.44
CA PHE A 436 16.32 5.67 -12.68
C PHE A 436 17.51 6.33 -13.35
N GLU A 437 17.67 6.15 -14.66
CA GLU A 437 18.77 6.77 -15.41
C GLU A 437 18.68 8.30 -15.37
N CYS A 438 17.49 8.86 -15.52
CA CYS A 438 17.25 10.29 -15.40
C CYS A 438 17.60 10.80 -13.99
N ALA A 439 17.12 10.13 -12.95
CA ALA A 439 17.40 10.47 -11.57
C ALA A 439 18.90 10.46 -11.30
N LYS A 440 19.61 9.43 -11.76
CA LYS A 440 21.05 9.31 -11.62
C LYS A 440 21.80 10.42 -12.36
N GLU A 441 21.38 10.77 -13.56
CA GLU A 441 21.97 11.87 -14.33
C GLU A 441 21.80 13.20 -13.61
N GLU A 442 20.59 13.53 -13.15
CA GLU A 442 20.27 14.80 -12.52
C GLU A 442 20.97 14.95 -11.16
N ILE A 443 20.96 13.89 -10.33
CA ILE A 443 21.58 13.96 -9.00
C ILE A 443 23.10 14.10 -9.07
N LEU A 444 23.75 13.46 -10.04
CA LEU A 444 25.20 13.60 -10.25
C LEU A 444 25.61 15.00 -10.79
N LYS A 445 24.68 15.78 -11.32
CA LYS A 445 24.94 17.20 -11.65
C LYS A 445 25.03 18.05 -10.39
N LEU A 446 24.20 17.75 -9.37
CA LEU A 446 24.24 18.46 -8.09
C LEU A 446 25.53 18.19 -7.34
N THR A 447 26.08 16.97 -7.40
CA THR A 447 27.39 16.65 -6.77
C THR A 447 28.58 17.37 -7.40
N LYS A 448 28.50 17.68 -8.71
CA LYS A 448 29.60 18.30 -9.47
C LYS A 448 29.60 19.82 -9.44
N GLY A 449 28.46 20.39 -9.08
CA GLY A 449 28.24 21.83 -9.12
C GLY A 449 28.09 22.43 -7.74
N GLY A 450 29.10 22.48 -6.89
CA GLY A 450 29.04 23.24 -5.63
C GLY A 450 28.69 24.73 -5.82
N THR A 451 27.59 25.04 -6.52
CA THR A 451 27.05 26.37 -6.69
C THR A 451 25.54 26.24 -6.95
N THR A 452 24.78 26.70 -6.00
CA THR A 452 23.33 26.83 -6.05
C THR A 452 22.87 27.46 -7.37
N VAL A 453 22.29 26.65 -8.27
CA VAL A 453 21.60 27.20 -9.44
C VAL A 453 20.21 27.61 -8.96
N ASN A 454 20.06 28.93 -8.74
CA ASN A 454 18.76 29.54 -8.56
C ASN A 454 17.95 29.35 -9.86
N LEU A 455 17.13 28.31 -9.94
CA LEU A 455 16.12 28.17 -11.01
C LEU A 455 15.06 29.24 -10.80
N GLY A 456 15.28 30.39 -11.47
CA GLY A 456 14.30 31.45 -11.56
C GLY A 456 13.00 30.92 -12.16
N VAL A 457 11.98 30.83 -11.33
CA VAL A 457 10.60 30.62 -11.76
C VAL A 457 10.19 31.87 -12.56
N ALA A 458 10.09 31.73 -13.88
CA ALA A 458 9.41 32.72 -14.70
C ALA A 458 7.90 32.62 -14.40
N ALA A 459 7.34 33.76 -13.98
CA ALA A 459 5.95 33.99 -13.65
C ALA A 459 4.98 33.76 -14.81
#